data_fef9d377a06100bbef3f878087b55292
#
_entry.id   fef9d377a06100bbef3f878087b55292
#
_cell.length_a   1.000
_cell.length_b   1.000
_cell.length_c   1.000
_cell.angle_alpha   90.00
_cell.angle_beta   90.00
_cell.angle_gamma   90.00
#
_symmetry.space_group_name_H-M   'P 1'
#
loop_
_entity.id
_entity.type
_entity.pdbx_description
1 polymer ?
#
loop_
_entity_poly.entity_id
_entity_poly.type
_entity_poly.pdbx_seq_one_letter_code
_entity_poly.pdbx_strand_id
1 'polypeptide(L)'
;MKSARYLLLAAVLILILGTFGCGGKQAKAPIGAYTGSESTGTVTPTDYSQAAHWLAVPQSPSKQADVFYIYPTAYSRETSSDPDICAVDNSGMMKSAQEAYARQAMAFDPSANIYAPYYRQIDANYQLGLTTAQQKANVEGAPLVDVQAAFEYYLKNYNKGRPFVIVAHSQGSAVAKRLLAGYMKDNPDVYKRMIAAYIVGQSITPQYLAENP
;
A
#
# COMPACT_ATOMS: atom_id res chain seq x y z
N MET A 1 -20.88 45.48 -1.82
CA MET A 1 -21.76 44.57 -1.11
C MET A 1 -21.92 43.29 -1.92
N LYS A 2 -21.33 42.21 -1.54
CA LYS A 2 -21.75 40.80 -1.69
C LYS A 2 -20.53 39.92 -1.36
N SER A 3 -20.57 39.37 -0.17
CA SER A 3 -19.56 38.51 0.46
C SER A 3 -19.53 37.15 -0.23
N ALA A 4 -18.37 36.73 -0.71
CA ALA A 4 -18.10 35.38 -1.14
C ALA A 4 -17.77 34.51 0.09
N ARG A 5 -18.59 33.51 0.35
CA ARG A 5 -18.40 32.51 1.40
C ARG A 5 -17.37 31.48 0.94
N TYR A 6 -16.20 31.48 1.54
CA TYR A 6 -15.25 30.39 1.43
C TYR A 6 -15.65 29.29 2.42
N LEU A 7 -16.05 28.14 1.90
CA LEU A 7 -16.27 26.95 2.70
C LEU A 7 -14.89 26.33 3.00
N LEU A 8 -14.40 26.53 4.22
CA LEU A 8 -13.28 25.78 4.77
C LEU A 8 -13.78 24.38 5.15
N LEU A 9 -13.32 23.36 4.46
CA LEU A 9 -13.39 21.97 4.94
C LEU A 9 -12.33 21.79 6.00
N ALA A 10 -12.72 21.94 7.27
CA ALA A 10 -11.89 21.62 8.42
C ALA A 10 -11.76 20.11 8.56
N ALA A 11 -10.54 19.62 8.56
CA ALA A 11 -10.21 18.26 8.96
C ALA A 11 -10.57 18.10 10.46
N VAL A 12 -11.51 17.25 10.78
CA VAL A 12 -11.89 16.91 12.16
C VAL A 12 -10.81 16.00 12.73
N LEU A 13 -9.92 16.59 13.53
CA LEU A 13 -9.03 15.91 14.45
C LEU A 13 -9.83 15.63 15.72
N ILE A 14 -10.32 14.40 15.91
CA ILE A 14 -11.01 14.04 17.16
C ILE A 14 -9.95 13.73 18.21
N LEU A 15 -9.69 14.71 19.08
CA LEU A 15 -9.03 14.52 20.36
C LEU A 15 -10.10 14.03 21.36
N ILE A 16 -10.07 12.76 21.74
CA ILE A 16 -10.92 12.26 22.83
C ILE A 16 -10.17 12.48 24.14
N LEU A 17 -10.51 13.56 24.86
CA LEU A 17 -10.23 13.70 26.28
C LEU A 17 -11.26 12.91 27.07
N GLY A 18 -10.78 11.96 27.85
CA GLY A 18 -11.59 11.10 28.67
C GLY A 18 -12.32 11.84 29.78
N THR A 19 -13.61 11.55 29.95
CA THR A 19 -14.33 11.78 31.21
C THR A 19 -14.70 10.43 31.81
N PHE A 20 -14.25 10.21 33.02
CA PHE A 20 -14.64 9.09 33.86
C PHE A 20 -16.16 9.09 34.10
N GLY A 21 -16.85 8.03 33.72
CA GLY A 21 -18.22 7.73 34.09
C GLY A 21 -18.33 6.25 34.40
N CYS A 22 -18.57 5.91 35.64
CA CYS A 22 -18.87 4.54 36.12
C CYS A 22 -20.17 4.00 35.52
N GLY A 23 -20.15 2.71 35.15
CA GLY A 23 -21.35 1.90 35.15
C GLY A 23 -21.61 1.14 33.84
N GLY A 24 -21.48 -0.20 33.89
CA GLY A 24 -22.04 -1.09 32.86
C GLY A 24 -21.00 -2.00 32.21
N LYS A 25 -20.72 -3.15 32.84
CA LYS A 25 -19.98 -4.25 32.24
C LYS A 25 -20.79 -4.82 31.07
N GLN A 26 -20.50 -4.43 29.84
CA GLN A 26 -20.74 -5.28 28.68
C GLN A 26 -19.46 -6.10 28.45
N ALA A 27 -19.55 -7.37 28.72
CA ALA A 27 -18.50 -8.32 28.37
C ALA A 27 -18.37 -8.34 26.85
N LYS A 28 -17.27 -7.75 26.36
CA LYS A 28 -16.84 -7.90 25.00
C LYS A 28 -16.52 -9.37 24.79
N ALA A 29 -17.20 -10.02 23.85
CA ALA A 29 -16.89 -11.40 23.48
C ALA A 29 -15.38 -11.51 23.21
N PRO A 30 -14.72 -12.58 23.64
CA PRO A 30 -13.31 -12.78 23.36
C PRO A 30 -13.15 -12.85 21.84
N ILE A 31 -12.40 -11.93 21.29
CA ILE A 31 -11.88 -12.02 19.92
C ILE A 31 -11.13 -13.35 19.90
N GLY A 32 -11.56 -14.25 19.01
CA GLY A 32 -11.02 -15.60 18.92
C GLY A 32 -9.49 -15.56 18.94
N ALA A 33 -8.92 -16.46 19.73
CA ALA A 33 -7.49 -16.59 19.86
C ALA A 33 -6.89 -16.72 18.46
N TYR A 34 -5.98 -15.79 18.11
CA TYR A 34 -5.15 -15.89 16.92
C TYR A 34 -4.34 -17.19 17.00
N THR A 35 -4.78 -18.21 16.31
CA THR A 35 -3.92 -19.31 15.91
C THR A 35 -3.18 -18.85 14.67
N GLY A 36 -2.20 -17.96 14.84
CA GLY A 36 -1.29 -17.59 13.79
C GLY A 36 -0.57 -18.86 13.36
N SER A 37 -1.01 -19.39 12.23
CA SER A 37 -0.18 -20.28 11.47
C SER A 37 1.06 -19.47 11.12
N GLU A 38 2.16 -19.68 11.85
CA GLU A 38 3.48 -19.39 11.35
C GLU A 38 3.64 -20.22 10.09
N SER A 39 3.21 -19.66 8.97
CA SER A 39 3.53 -20.19 7.67
C SER A 39 5.04 -20.00 7.50
N THR A 40 5.81 -20.97 7.95
CA THR A 40 7.23 -21.13 7.61
C THR A 40 7.42 -21.49 6.13
N GLY A 41 6.35 -21.40 5.34
CA GLY A 41 6.38 -21.65 3.91
C GLY A 41 6.82 -20.42 3.13
N THR A 42 7.70 -20.63 2.14
CA THR A 42 8.07 -19.61 1.16
C THR A 42 6.80 -19.09 0.46
N VAL A 43 6.52 -17.80 0.58
CA VAL A 43 5.40 -17.17 -0.12
C VAL A 43 5.72 -17.09 -1.61
N THR A 44 4.93 -17.76 -2.43
CA THR A 44 5.07 -17.69 -3.90
C THR A 44 4.54 -16.32 -4.37
N PRO A 45 5.30 -15.56 -5.16
CA PRO A 45 4.85 -14.30 -5.72
C PRO A 45 3.72 -14.50 -6.75
N THR A 46 2.89 -13.46 -6.91
CA THR A 46 1.94 -13.35 -8.01
C THR A 46 2.68 -13.28 -9.36
N ASP A 47 2.15 -13.94 -10.39
CA ASP A 47 2.72 -13.92 -11.75
C ASP A 47 2.35 -12.64 -12.50
N TYR A 48 3.27 -11.68 -12.55
CA TYR A 48 3.08 -10.40 -13.23
C TYR A 48 3.31 -10.43 -14.74
N SER A 49 3.56 -11.59 -15.34
CA SER A 49 3.46 -11.76 -16.78
C SER A 49 2.00 -11.71 -17.26
N GLN A 50 1.05 -11.95 -16.35
CA GLN A 50 -0.37 -11.91 -16.63
C GLN A 50 -0.91 -10.47 -16.57
N ALA A 51 -1.50 -9.99 -17.66
CA ALA A 51 -2.08 -8.65 -17.73
C ALA A 51 -3.17 -8.41 -16.68
N ALA A 52 -3.90 -9.46 -16.28
CA ALA A 52 -4.95 -9.40 -15.27
C ALA A 52 -4.42 -9.01 -13.86
N HIS A 53 -3.12 -9.18 -13.59
CA HIS A 53 -2.51 -8.82 -12.32
C HIS A 53 -1.99 -7.37 -12.28
N TRP A 54 -2.34 -6.58 -13.30
CA TRP A 54 -2.05 -5.15 -13.35
C TRP A 54 -3.31 -4.32 -13.32
N LEU A 55 -3.36 -3.37 -12.42
CA LEU A 55 -4.38 -2.33 -12.37
C LEU A 55 -4.19 -1.33 -13.53
N ALA A 56 -2.94 -0.98 -13.82
CA ALA A 56 -2.60 -0.10 -14.93
C ALA A 56 -1.23 -0.47 -15.53
N VAL A 57 -1.23 -0.56 -16.87
CA VAL A 57 -0.03 -0.60 -17.71
C VAL A 57 -0.32 0.24 -18.94
N PRO A 58 0.45 1.31 -19.21
CA PRO A 58 0.25 2.11 -20.43
C PRO A 58 0.46 1.27 -21.69
N GLN A 59 -0.50 1.32 -22.61
CA GLN A 59 -0.38 0.64 -23.91
C GLN A 59 0.71 1.26 -24.79
N SER A 60 0.87 2.59 -24.70
CA SER A 60 1.86 3.34 -25.46
C SER A 60 2.54 4.38 -24.54
N PRO A 61 3.55 3.96 -23.76
CA PRO A 61 4.24 4.88 -22.87
C PRO A 61 4.98 5.95 -23.67
N SER A 62 4.61 7.22 -23.48
CA SER A 62 5.14 8.37 -24.22
C SER A 62 5.87 9.39 -23.34
N LYS A 63 5.79 9.23 -22.02
CA LYS A 63 6.41 10.17 -21.08
C LYS A 63 7.86 9.78 -20.78
N GLN A 64 8.65 10.77 -20.38
CA GLN A 64 10.07 10.59 -20.08
C GLN A 64 10.33 9.95 -18.71
N ALA A 65 9.34 9.98 -17.83
CA ALA A 65 9.42 9.37 -16.51
C ALA A 65 8.22 8.43 -16.27
N ASP A 66 8.40 7.52 -15.32
CA ASP A 66 7.36 6.59 -14.91
C ASP A 66 6.93 6.84 -13.45
N VAL A 67 5.71 6.45 -13.12
CA VAL A 67 5.24 6.26 -11.76
C VAL A 67 4.98 4.78 -11.53
N PHE A 68 5.54 4.23 -10.46
CA PHE A 68 5.15 2.93 -9.92
C PHE A 68 4.25 3.18 -8.73
N TYR A 69 2.95 2.88 -8.89
CA TYR A 69 1.92 3.20 -7.90
C TYR A 69 1.53 1.98 -7.08
N ILE A 70 1.60 2.12 -5.75
CA ILE A 70 1.22 1.09 -4.77
C ILE A 70 0.04 1.63 -3.97
N TYR A 71 -1.16 1.17 -4.32
CA TYR A 71 -2.42 1.70 -3.80
C TYR A 71 -2.63 1.38 -2.31
N PRO A 72 -3.50 2.15 -1.62
CA PRO A 72 -3.82 1.94 -0.20
C PRO A 72 -4.63 0.67 0.01
N THR A 73 -4.99 0.37 1.28
CA THR A 73 -5.92 -0.71 1.60
C THR A 73 -7.19 -0.59 0.76
N ALA A 74 -7.43 -1.60 -0.05
CA ALA A 74 -8.58 -1.75 -0.94
C ALA A 74 -9.40 -2.99 -0.60
N TYR A 75 -8.89 -3.86 0.27
CA TYR A 75 -9.55 -5.05 0.76
C TYR A 75 -10.16 -4.81 2.13
N SER A 76 -11.39 -5.28 2.30
CA SER A 76 -12.08 -5.36 3.58
C SER A 76 -12.81 -6.69 3.67
N ARG A 77 -12.70 -7.37 4.81
CA ARG A 77 -13.48 -8.57 5.12
C ARG A 77 -14.93 -8.16 5.32
N GLU A 78 -15.84 -8.86 4.68
CA GLU A 78 -17.30 -8.69 4.86
C GLU A 78 -17.81 -9.60 5.98
N THR A 79 -17.20 -10.77 6.14
CA THR A 79 -17.56 -11.77 7.15
C THR A 79 -16.32 -12.28 7.89
N SER A 80 -16.55 -12.94 9.03
CA SER A 80 -15.46 -13.56 9.80
C SER A 80 -14.84 -14.78 9.10
N SER A 81 -15.47 -15.32 8.08
CA SER A 81 -14.95 -16.43 7.26
C SER A 81 -14.07 -15.98 6.12
N ASP A 82 -14.06 -14.69 5.80
CA ASP A 82 -13.19 -14.15 4.77
C ASP A 82 -11.71 -14.18 5.23
N PRO A 83 -10.76 -14.39 4.32
CA PRO A 83 -9.36 -14.47 4.67
C PRO A 83 -8.84 -13.12 5.19
N ASP A 84 -7.87 -13.16 6.12
CA ASP A 84 -7.21 -11.95 6.63
C ASP A 84 -6.37 -11.24 5.57
N ILE A 85 -5.91 -12.00 4.57
CA ILE A 85 -5.17 -11.52 3.39
C ILE A 85 -5.91 -12.03 2.15
N CYS A 86 -6.38 -11.13 1.30
CA CYS A 86 -7.13 -11.52 0.10
C CYS A 86 -6.22 -12.05 -1.02
N ALA A 87 -6.81 -12.82 -1.93
CA ALA A 87 -6.19 -13.17 -3.19
C ALA A 87 -6.01 -11.94 -4.10
N VAL A 88 -5.07 -12.01 -5.04
CA VAL A 88 -4.76 -10.89 -5.96
C VAL A 88 -5.90 -10.56 -6.92
N ASP A 89 -6.75 -11.53 -7.20
CA ASP A 89 -7.91 -11.46 -8.07
C ASP A 89 -9.25 -11.24 -7.31
N ASN A 90 -9.19 -10.86 -6.04
CA ASN A 90 -10.39 -10.53 -5.27
C ASN A 90 -11.10 -9.33 -5.90
N SER A 91 -12.33 -9.54 -6.37
CA SER A 91 -13.09 -8.57 -7.15
C SER A 91 -13.42 -7.28 -6.38
N GLY A 92 -13.72 -7.39 -5.08
CA GLY A 92 -13.98 -6.24 -4.21
C GLY A 92 -12.72 -5.37 -4.02
N MET A 93 -11.59 -6.01 -3.75
CA MET A 93 -10.30 -5.36 -3.68
C MET A 93 -9.94 -4.68 -5.00
N MET A 94 -10.09 -5.36 -6.14
CA MET A 94 -9.78 -4.81 -7.45
C MET A 94 -10.63 -3.56 -7.76
N LYS A 95 -11.93 -3.59 -7.47
CA LYS A 95 -12.83 -2.44 -7.63
C LYS A 95 -12.37 -1.24 -6.78
N SER A 96 -12.09 -1.47 -5.50
CA SER A 96 -11.64 -0.42 -4.58
C SER A 96 -10.26 0.13 -4.98
N ALA A 97 -9.37 -0.71 -5.49
CA ALA A 97 -8.08 -0.30 -6.03
C ALA A 97 -8.22 0.61 -7.26
N GLN A 98 -9.15 0.32 -8.17
CA GLN A 98 -9.47 1.18 -9.33
C GLN A 98 -9.95 2.56 -8.89
N GLU A 99 -10.80 2.62 -7.87
CA GLU A 99 -11.26 3.89 -7.31
C GLU A 99 -10.12 4.69 -6.64
N ALA A 100 -9.22 4.02 -5.92
CA ALA A 100 -8.04 4.66 -5.34
C ALA A 100 -7.09 5.18 -6.43
N TYR A 101 -6.86 4.41 -7.48
CA TYR A 101 -6.07 4.80 -8.64
C TYR A 101 -6.63 6.08 -9.29
N ALA A 102 -7.93 6.12 -9.57
CA ALA A 102 -8.57 7.28 -10.18
C ALA A 102 -8.46 8.55 -9.33
N ARG A 103 -8.48 8.42 -8.00
CA ARG A 103 -8.38 9.57 -7.08
C ARG A 103 -6.95 10.03 -6.79
N GLN A 104 -5.96 9.15 -6.91
CA GLN A 104 -4.59 9.41 -6.41
C GLN A 104 -3.55 9.35 -7.52
N ALA A 105 -3.52 8.28 -8.31
CA ALA A 105 -2.48 8.07 -9.31
C ALA A 105 -2.65 8.97 -10.53
N MET A 106 -3.89 9.25 -10.93
CA MET A 106 -4.20 10.06 -12.12
C MET A 106 -3.68 11.51 -12.04
N ALA A 107 -3.33 12.00 -10.85
CA ALA A 107 -2.64 13.28 -10.70
C ALA A 107 -1.28 13.33 -11.42
N PHE A 108 -0.65 12.18 -11.65
CA PHE A 108 0.64 12.06 -12.32
C PHE A 108 0.52 11.81 -13.83
N ASP A 109 -0.67 11.49 -14.34
CA ASP A 109 -0.89 11.15 -15.76
C ASP A 109 -0.38 12.20 -16.75
N PRO A 110 -0.49 13.52 -16.51
CA PRO A 110 0.05 14.51 -17.43
C PRO A 110 1.56 14.42 -17.63
N SER A 111 2.31 13.92 -16.62
CA SER A 111 3.77 14.00 -16.55
C SER A 111 4.48 12.65 -16.62
N ALA A 112 3.81 11.55 -16.32
CA ALA A 112 4.43 10.23 -16.19
C ALA A 112 3.59 9.11 -16.79
N ASN A 113 4.23 8.01 -17.17
CA ASN A 113 3.56 6.75 -17.50
C ASN A 113 3.29 6.02 -16.18
N ILE A 114 2.03 5.63 -15.92
CA ILE A 114 1.66 5.05 -14.63
C ILE A 114 1.57 3.53 -14.72
N TYR A 115 2.34 2.84 -13.89
CA TYR A 115 2.32 1.39 -13.71
C TYR A 115 1.82 1.07 -12.32
N ALA A 116 0.81 0.24 -12.22
CA ALA A 116 0.19 -0.11 -10.95
C ALA A 116 -0.14 -1.61 -10.93
N PRO A 117 0.52 -2.43 -10.10
CA PRO A 117 0.15 -3.82 -9.94
C PRO A 117 -1.06 -3.97 -9.02
N TYR A 118 -1.88 -4.99 -9.22
CA TYR A 118 -2.65 -5.56 -8.13
C TYR A 118 -1.71 -6.36 -7.22
N TYR A 119 -1.96 -6.38 -5.92
CA TYR A 119 -1.17 -7.17 -4.97
C TYR A 119 -2.07 -7.65 -3.83
N ARG A 120 -1.73 -8.78 -3.21
CA ARG A 120 -2.48 -9.35 -2.08
C ARG A 120 -2.48 -8.37 -0.92
N GLN A 121 -3.67 -8.11 -0.37
CA GLN A 121 -3.86 -7.10 0.65
C GLN A 121 -4.35 -7.67 1.96
N ILE A 122 -3.94 -7.03 3.04
CA ILE A 122 -4.32 -7.34 4.41
C ILE A 122 -5.56 -6.51 4.76
N ASP A 123 -6.57 -7.14 5.39
CA ASP A 123 -7.70 -6.42 5.98
C ASP A 123 -7.21 -5.42 7.03
N ALA A 124 -7.73 -4.18 6.98
CA ALA A 124 -7.27 -3.12 7.87
C ALA A 124 -7.63 -3.37 9.34
N ASN A 125 -8.84 -3.88 9.61
CA ASN A 125 -9.29 -4.12 10.98
C ASN A 125 -8.50 -5.27 11.62
N TYR A 126 -8.25 -6.34 10.85
CA TYR A 126 -7.37 -7.41 11.27
C TYR A 126 -5.97 -6.88 11.60
N GLN A 127 -5.36 -6.16 10.66
CA GLN A 127 -4.01 -5.62 10.82
C GLN A 127 -3.87 -4.72 12.04
N LEU A 128 -4.82 -3.83 12.29
CA LEU A 128 -4.82 -2.92 13.45
C LEU A 128 -4.99 -3.62 14.79
N GLY A 129 -5.57 -4.82 14.81
CA GLY A 129 -5.71 -5.64 16.01
C GLY A 129 -4.45 -6.40 16.43
N LEU A 130 -3.40 -6.38 15.61
CA LEU A 130 -2.16 -7.14 15.82
C LEU A 130 -1.09 -6.33 16.53
N THR A 131 -0.12 -7.03 17.12
CA THR A 131 1.11 -6.41 17.63
C THR A 131 1.94 -5.83 16.49
N THR A 132 2.81 -4.86 16.80
CA THR A 132 3.71 -4.24 15.80
C THR A 132 4.58 -5.27 15.07
N ALA A 133 5.04 -6.31 15.78
CA ALA A 133 5.83 -7.38 15.17
C ALA A 133 5.01 -8.20 14.15
N GLN A 134 3.77 -8.54 14.48
CA GLN A 134 2.86 -9.24 13.59
C GLN A 134 2.45 -8.37 12.39
N GLN A 135 2.16 -7.09 12.63
CA GLN A 135 1.88 -6.13 11.56
C GLN A 135 3.04 -6.04 10.56
N LYS A 136 4.27 -6.00 11.09
CA LYS A 136 5.48 -6.01 10.27
C LYS A 136 5.58 -7.30 9.45
N ALA A 137 5.43 -8.46 10.09
CA ALA A 137 5.52 -9.76 9.43
C ALA A 137 4.48 -9.92 8.30
N ASN A 138 3.25 -9.46 8.51
CA ASN A 138 2.20 -9.49 7.50
C ASN A 138 2.55 -8.63 6.28
N VAL A 139 3.07 -7.42 6.49
CA VAL A 139 3.48 -6.52 5.40
C VAL A 139 4.66 -7.11 4.62
N GLU A 140 5.62 -7.74 5.30
CA GLU A 140 6.80 -8.40 4.72
C GLU A 140 6.46 -9.75 4.07
N GLY A 141 5.26 -10.28 4.29
CA GLY A 141 4.73 -11.49 3.65
C GLY A 141 4.24 -11.25 2.24
N ALA A 142 3.04 -11.73 1.95
CA ALA A 142 2.46 -11.70 0.60
C ALA A 142 2.42 -10.30 -0.05
N PRO A 143 2.08 -9.21 0.65
CA PRO A 143 2.07 -7.88 0.04
C PRO A 143 3.42 -7.43 -0.50
N LEU A 144 4.50 -7.59 0.29
CA LEU A 144 5.84 -7.21 -0.15
C LEU A 144 6.36 -8.12 -1.24
N VAL A 145 6.16 -9.42 -1.12
CA VAL A 145 6.58 -10.42 -2.12
C VAL A 145 5.94 -10.11 -3.47
N ASP A 146 4.65 -9.78 -3.50
CA ASP A 146 3.94 -9.41 -4.71
C ASP A 146 4.45 -8.10 -5.30
N VAL A 147 4.54 -7.04 -4.48
CA VAL A 147 4.97 -5.72 -4.96
C VAL A 147 6.40 -5.75 -5.46
N GLN A 148 7.30 -6.48 -4.80
CA GLN A 148 8.67 -6.64 -5.27
C GLN A 148 8.72 -7.39 -6.61
N ALA A 149 8.00 -8.49 -6.75
CA ALA A 149 7.92 -9.23 -8.01
C ALA A 149 7.34 -8.37 -9.16
N ALA A 150 6.31 -7.59 -8.87
CA ALA A 150 5.74 -6.63 -9.82
C ALA A 150 6.75 -5.56 -10.22
N PHE A 151 7.49 -5.03 -9.25
CA PHE A 151 8.50 -4.00 -9.49
C PHE A 151 9.66 -4.52 -10.34
N GLU A 152 10.15 -5.71 -10.05
CA GLU A 152 11.18 -6.39 -10.86
C GLU A 152 10.68 -6.65 -12.29
N TYR A 153 9.44 -7.12 -12.43
CA TYR A 153 8.82 -7.32 -13.74
C TYR A 153 8.69 -6.01 -14.52
N TYR A 154 8.24 -4.94 -13.85
CA TYR A 154 8.15 -3.59 -14.42
C TYR A 154 9.52 -3.10 -14.90
N LEU A 155 10.56 -3.19 -14.07
CA LEU A 155 11.91 -2.76 -14.43
C LEU A 155 12.44 -3.51 -15.66
N LYS A 156 12.20 -4.82 -15.72
CA LYS A 156 12.68 -5.68 -16.79
C LYS A 156 11.94 -5.47 -18.10
N ASN A 157 10.62 -5.34 -18.07
CA ASN A 157 9.77 -5.45 -19.26
C ASN A 157 9.19 -4.09 -19.72
N TYR A 158 8.97 -3.15 -18.81
CA TYR A 158 8.24 -1.92 -19.10
C TYR A 158 9.06 -0.65 -18.98
N ASN A 159 9.91 -0.52 -17.97
CA ASN A 159 10.60 0.74 -17.63
C ASN A 159 11.61 1.19 -18.68
N LYS A 160 12.31 0.27 -19.35
CA LYS A 160 13.32 0.58 -20.39
C LYS A 160 14.35 1.64 -19.96
N GLY A 161 14.75 1.63 -18.69
CA GLY A 161 15.76 2.53 -18.16
C GLY A 161 15.29 3.95 -17.83
N ARG A 162 14.00 4.29 -18.01
CA ARG A 162 13.47 5.61 -17.64
C ARG A 162 13.61 5.90 -16.16
N PRO A 163 13.83 7.16 -15.76
CA PRO A 163 13.69 7.56 -14.37
C PRO A 163 12.27 7.34 -13.90
N PHE A 164 12.09 7.10 -12.59
CA PHE A 164 10.79 6.79 -12.04
C PHE A 164 10.57 7.39 -10.64
N VAL A 165 9.31 7.46 -10.27
CA VAL A 165 8.82 7.85 -8.95
C VAL A 165 8.05 6.68 -8.35
N ILE A 166 8.27 6.36 -7.08
CA ILE A 166 7.38 5.48 -6.32
C ILE A 166 6.31 6.34 -5.66
N VAL A 167 5.04 6.01 -5.87
CA VAL A 167 3.91 6.68 -5.23
C VAL A 167 3.12 5.65 -4.44
N ALA A 168 2.99 5.85 -3.14
CA ALA A 168 2.35 4.90 -2.27
C ALA A 168 1.48 5.60 -1.20
N HIS A 169 0.41 4.94 -0.76
CA HIS A 169 -0.45 5.43 0.29
C HIS A 169 -0.84 4.31 1.27
N SER A 170 -0.91 4.64 2.58
CA SER A 170 -1.39 3.75 3.66
C SER A 170 -0.69 2.39 3.67
N GLN A 171 -1.39 1.27 3.45
CA GLN A 171 -0.79 -0.08 3.36
C GLN A 171 0.26 -0.15 2.25
N GLY A 172 -0.02 0.47 1.09
CA GLY A 172 0.97 0.58 0.01
C GLY A 172 2.25 1.28 0.45
N SER A 173 2.15 2.31 1.29
CA SER A 173 3.31 2.99 1.87
C SER A 173 4.09 2.11 2.86
N ALA A 174 3.40 1.27 3.63
CA ALA A 174 4.07 0.31 4.51
C ALA A 174 4.91 -0.69 3.69
N VAL A 175 4.36 -1.18 2.57
CA VAL A 175 5.06 -2.06 1.62
C VAL A 175 6.21 -1.32 0.92
N ALA A 176 5.97 -0.11 0.41
CA ALA A 176 7.00 0.70 -0.27
C ALA A 176 8.20 0.99 0.63
N LYS A 177 8.00 1.27 1.91
CA LYS A 177 9.10 1.42 2.89
C LYS A 177 9.99 0.19 2.97
N ARG A 178 9.43 -1.02 2.87
CA ARG A 178 10.19 -2.27 2.88
C ARG A 178 10.93 -2.49 1.55
N LEU A 179 10.27 -2.17 0.44
CA LEU A 179 10.90 -2.20 -0.88
C LEU A 179 12.12 -1.25 -0.95
N LEU A 180 11.99 -0.04 -0.40
CA LEU A 180 13.08 0.94 -0.33
C LEU A 180 14.23 0.46 0.56
N ALA A 181 13.92 -0.01 1.77
CA ALA A 181 14.92 -0.45 2.75
C ALA A 181 15.65 -1.74 2.36
N GLY A 182 15.03 -2.60 1.57
CA GLY A 182 15.58 -3.87 1.08
C GLY A 182 16.06 -3.75 -0.37
N TYR A 183 15.13 -3.94 -1.31
CA TYR A 183 15.43 -4.06 -2.73
C TYR A 183 16.27 -2.90 -3.28
N MET A 184 15.93 -1.65 -2.95
CA MET A 184 16.68 -0.49 -3.46
C MET A 184 18.08 -0.40 -2.91
N LYS A 185 18.28 -0.80 -1.65
CA LYS A 185 19.61 -0.87 -1.03
C LYS A 185 20.50 -1.89 -1.71
N ASP A 186 19.93 -3.01 -2.11
CA ASP A 186 20.65 -4.10 -2.78
C ASP A 186 20.84 -3.84 -4.29
N ASN A 187 20.11 -2.85 -4.84
CA ASN A 187 20.13 -2.51 -6.27
C ASN A 187 20.44 -1.01 -6.50
N PRO A 188 21.65 -0.53 -6.20
CA PRO A 188 21.99 0.90 -6.23
C PRO A 188 21.83 1.53 -7.62
N ASP A 189 21.97 0.79 -8.71
CA ASP A 189 21.79 1.33 -10.06
C ASP A 189 20.30 1.54 -10.39
N VAL A 190 19.39 0.77 -9.78
CA VAL A 190 17.96 1.05 -9.82
C VAL A 190 17.65 2.28 -9.00
N TYR A 191 18.21 2.36 -7.77
CA TYR A 191 18.00 3.48 -6.87
C TYR A 191 18.41 4.83 -7.50
N LYS A 192 19.53 4.89 -8.20
CA LYS A 192 20.01 6.11 -8.91
C LYS A 192 19.00 6.65 -9.93
N ARG A 193 18.10 5.83 -10.44
CA ARG A 193 17.06 6.24 -11.40
C ARG A 193 15.75 6.67 -10.72
N MET A 194 15.63 6.47 -9.42
CA MET A 194 14.49 6.93 -8.65
C MET A 194 14.56 8.43 -8.41
N ILE A 195 13.60 9.19 -8.92
CA ILE A 195 13.50 10.64 -8.74
C ILE A 195 13.05 10.97 -7.32
N ALA A 196 12.03 10.27 -6.83
CA ALA A 196 11.44 10.48 -5.51
C ALA A 196 10.60 9.26 -5.09
N ALA A 197 10.28 9.19 -3.80
CA ALA A 197 9.28 8.30 -3.24
C ALA A 197 8.26 9.10 -2.41
N TYR A 198 7.00 9.08 -2.83
CA TYR A 198 5.89 9.66 -2.06
C TYR A 198 5.29 8.58 -1.17
N ILE A 199 5.61 8.64 0.12
CA ILE A 199 5.18 7.68 1.14
C ILE A 199 4.11 8.35 2.02
N VAL A 200 2.85 8.26 1.59
CA VAL A 200 1.74 8.97 2.23
C VAL A 200 1.05 8.07 3.26
N GLY A 201 0.74 8.63 4.45
CA GLY A 201 0.00 7.90 5.51
C GLY A 201 0.85 6.91 6.31
N GLN A 202 2.18 7.03 6.27
CA GLN A 202 3.11 6.28 7.10
C GLN A 202 4.17 7.21 7.70
N SER A 203 4.57 6.96 8.94
CA SER A 203 5.64 7.73 9.58
C SER A 203 6.99 7.44 8.94
N ILE A 204 7.72 8.49 8.58
CA ILE A 204 9.12 8.46 8.22
C ILE A 204 9.88 9.16 9.36
N THR A 205 10.55 8.38 10.19
CA THR A 205 11.27 8.91 11.34
C THR A 205 12.71 9.27 10.97
N PRO A 206 13.39 10.19 11.72
CA PRO A 206 14.82 10.42 11.54
C PRO A 206 15.66 9.15 11.65
N GLN A 207 15.28 8.24 12.55
CA GLN A 207 15.94 6.94 12.68
C GLN A 207 15.80 6.11 11.40
N TYR A 208 14.58 6.02 10.81
CA TYR A 208 14.36 5.29 9.56
C TYR A 208 15.25 5.85 8.43
N LEU A 209 15.37 7.17 8.33
CA LEU A 209 16.23 7.82 7.32
C LEU A 209 17.73 7.56 7.58
N ALA A 210 18.14 7.52 8.84
CA ALA A 210 19.54 7.22 9.18
C ALA A 210 19.94 5.77 8.85
N GLU A 211 18.99 4.84 8.98
CA GLU A 211 19.18 3.41 8.68
C GLU A 211 19.05 3.10 7.17
N ASN A 212 18.37 3.98 6.43
CA ASN A 212 18.07 3.81 5.00
C ASN A 212 18.33 5.14 4.25
N PRO A 213 19.60 5.54 4.11
CA PRO A 213 20.00 6.79 3.48
C PRO A 213 19.72 6.83 1.97
#